data_d2c47ceda9ed5ad8e4a052c9acc2c05c
#
_entry.id   d2c47ceda9ed5ad8e4a052c9acc2c05c
#
_cell.length_a   1.000
_cell.length_b   1.000
_cell.length_c   1.000
_cell.angle_alpha   90.00
_cell.angle_beta   90.00
_cell.angle_gamma   90.00
#
_symmetry.space_group_name_H-M   'P 1'
#
loop_
_entity.id
_entity.type
_entity.pdbx_description
1 polymer ?
#
loop_
_entity_poly.entity_id
_entity_poly.type
_entity_poly.pdbx_seq_one_letter_code
_entity_poly.pdbx_strand_id
1 'polypeptide(L)'
;MIDYQEELEQYKERIDELAKEKRYAELRDLFLPMEPADIALLLEEGKQEQMPLLYRLLPKETAAEVFVELEPESQEMLINGFSNTELTEVLDELYLDDAVDIVEEMPASVVIRILDKATPEMRKSINEILKYPEDSAGSIMNMEFLSLKKDMTVEDAFKRIRRIGGELETINILYVTDPTRHLLGVLSVRDLLLAEEDDLIEEIMDPDVVWAKTTDDKEDVAQALSKYDFLAMPIVDLEKRLVGIVTVDDAMDVIEEETTEDFEKMAAMLPSDKPYLRTGVFAVSYTHLTLPTT
;
A
#
# COMPACT_ATOMS: atom_id res chain seq x y z
N MET A 1 8.39 -23.01 7.88
CA MET A 1 7.10 -22.72 8.55
C MET A 1 7.12 -23.02 10.06
N ILE A 2 7.53 -24.19 10.54
CA ILE A 2 7.62 -24.49 11.99
C ILE A 2 8.68 -23.62 12.68
N ASP A 3 9.79 -23.35 12.01
CA ASP A 3 10.93 -22.54 12.49
C ASP A 3 10.54 -21.04 12.67
N TYR A 4 9.77 -20.51 11.74
CA TYR A 4 9.33 -19.09 11.78
C TYR A 4 8.37 -18.78 12.95
N GLN A 5 7.40 -19.65 13.23
CA GLN A 5 6.49 -19.48 14.36
C GLN A 5 7.18 -19.60 15.73
N GLU A 6 8.17 -20.50 15.85
CA GLU A 6 8.97 -20.58 17.08
C GLU A 6 9.86 -19.35 17.27
N GLU A 7 10.38 -18.79 16.18
CA GLU A 7 11.15 -17.54 16.21
C GLU A 7 10.29 -16.36 16.62
N LEU A 8 9.08 -16.22 16.07
CA LEU A 8 8.12 -15.16 16.41
C LEU A 8 7.75 -15.19 17.91
N GLU A 9 7.48 -16.38 18.45
CA GLU A 9 7.20 -16.51 19.90
C GLU A 9 8.40 -16.13 20.77
N GLN A 10 9.63 -16.43 20.35
CA GLN A 10 10.83 -15.99 21.08
C GLN A 10 10.96 -14.45 21.05
N TYR A 11 10.64 -13.81 19.91
CA TYR A 11 10.63 -12.34 19.84
C TYR A 11 9.58 -11.74 20.76
N LYS A 12 8.36 -12.28 20.81
CA LYS A 12 7.31 -11.81 21.74
C LYS A 12 7.73 -11.89 23.21
N GLU A 13 8.27 -13.04 23.61
CA GLU A 13 8.77 -13.20 24.98
C GLU A 13 9.87 -12.17 25.29
N ARG A 14 10.77 -11.95 24.34
CA ARG A 14 11.87 -11.00 24.50
C ARG A 14 11.40 -9.56 24.57
N ILE A 15 10.44 -9.16 23.72
CA ILE A 15 9.80 -7.84 23.75
C ILE A 15 9.13 -7.61 25.11
N ASP A 16 8.37 -8.57 25.59
CA ASP A 16 7.69 -8.49 26.88
C ASP A 16 8.66 -8.33 28.07
N GLU A 17 9.78 -9.07 28.05
CA GLU A 17 10.83 -8.92 29.07
C GLU A 17 11.44 -7.52 29.06
N LEU A 18 11.91 -7.09 27.89
CA LEU A 18 12.57 -5.80 27.71
C LEU A 18 11.63 -4.62 28.03
N ALA A 19 10.34 -4.73 27.66
CA ALA A 19 9.33 -3.72 27.99
C ALA A 19 9.08 -3.63 29.51
N LYS A 20 8.97 -4.77 30.21
CA LYS A 20 8.85 -4.81 31.68
C LYS A 20 10.06 -4.19 32.37
N GLU A 21 11.25 -4.44 31.85
CA GLU A 21 12.51 -3.90 32.37
C GLU A 21 12.76 -2.45 31.94
N LYS A 22 11.92 -1.88 31.06
CA LYS A 22 12.05 -0.54 30.47
C LYS A 22 13.37 -0.34 29.70
N ARG A 23 13.86 -1.40 29.05
CA ARG A 23 15.09 -1.42 28.24
C ARG A 23 14.79 -0.98 26.80
N TYR A 24 14.33 0.25 26.64
CA TYR A 24 13.84 0.78 25.37
C TYR A 24 14.91 0.86 24.26
N ALA A 25 16.16 1.06 24.63
CA ALA A 25 17.24 1.06 23.66
C ALA A 25 17.43 -0.32 23.01
N GLU A 26 17.34 -1.38 23.81
CA GLU A 26 17.46 -2.76 23.31
C GLU A 26 16.21 -3.21 22.53
N LEU A 27 15.02 -2.71 22.91
CA LEU A 27 13.81 -2.91 22.11
C LEU A 27 13.96 -2.29 20.73
N ARG A 28 14.44 -1.05 20.64
CA ARG A 28 14.70 -0.40 19.36
C ARG A 28 15.73 -1.18 18.52
N ASP A 29 16.82 -1.60 19.16
CA ASP A 29 17.86 -2.37 18.46
C ASP A 29 17.36 -3.75 18.02
N LEU A 30 16.33 -4.31 18.68
CA LEU A 30 15.65 -5.56 18.29
C LEU A 30 14.80 -5.37 17.03
N PHE A 31 14.09 -4.25 16.89
CA PHE A 31 13.26 -3.97 15.72
C PHE A 31 14.05 -3.56 14.48
N LEU A 32 15.22 -2.93 14.63
CA LEU A 32 16.00 -2.40 13.51
C LEU A 32 16.29 -3.38 12.35
N PRO A 33 16.58 -4.68 12.58
CA PRO A 33 16.83 -5.64 11.51
C PRO A 33 15.58 -6.35 10.99
N MET A 34 14.38 -6.04 11.50
CA MET A 34 13.16 -6.76 11.19
C MET A 34 12.42 -6.07 10.03
N GLU A 35 11.71 -6.84 9.24
CA GLU A 35 10.83 -6.30 8.20
C GLU A 35 9.58 -5.65 8.83
N PRO A 36 9.03 -4.59 8.24
CA PRO A 36 7.86 -3.88 8.76
C PRO A 36 6.66 -4.79 9.05
N ALA A 37 6.32 -5.70 8.15
CA ALA A 37 5.23 -6.66 8.31
C ALA A 37 5.42 -7.57 9.55
N ASP A 38 6.67 -8.02 9.83
CA ASP A 38 6.97 -8.82 11.02
C ASP A 38 6.82 -8.00 12.30
N ILE A 39 7.21 -6.72 12.26
CA ILE A 39 7.03 -5.81 13.41
C ILE A 39 5.53 -5.57 13.65
N ALA A 40 4.75 -5.30 12.62
CA ALA A 40 3.30 -5.12 12.72
C ALA A 40 2.65 -6.35 13.36
N LEU A 41 2.95 -7.54 12.87
CA LEU A 41 2.46 -8.80 13.43
C LEU A 41 2.81 -8.96 14.92
N LEU A 42 4.05 -8.63 15.32
CA LEU A 42 4.47 -8.68 16.74
C LEU A 42 3.75 -7.66 17.61
N LEU A 43 3.42 -6.48 17.06
CA LEU A 43 2.64 -5.47 17.77
C LEU A 43 1.19 -5.91 17.95
N GLU A 44 0.57 -6.49 16.91
CA GLU A 44 -0.81 -6.98 16.91
C GLU A 44 -1.01 -8.15 17.89
N GLU A 45 -0.11 -9.11 17.84
CA GLU A 45 -0.18 -10.29 18.71
C GLU A 45 0.32 -10.01 20.14
N GLY A 46 0.95 -8.85 20.35
CA GLY A 46 1.44 -8.40 21.62
C GLY A 46 0.35 -7.83 22.54
N LYS A 47 0.77 -7.10 23.55
CA LYS A 47 -0.15 -6.42 24.47
C LYS A 47 -0.58 -5.08 23.89
N GLN A 48 -1.84 -4.94 23.58
CA GLN A 48 -2.43 -3.72 23.01
C GLN A 48 -2.08 -2.44 23.81
N GLU A 49 -1.96 -2.56 25.15
CA GLU A 49 -1.56 -1.44 26.01
C GLU A 49 -0.10 -0.98 25.78
N GLN A 50 0.75 -1.85 25.26
CA GLN A 50 2.17 -1.57 25.00
C GLN A 50 2.42 -1.07 23.57
N MET A 51 1.51 -1.34 22.64
CA MET A 51 1.66 -1.01 21.23
C MET A 51 2.02 0.48 21.00
N PRO A 52 1.35 1.49 21.58
CA PRO A 52 1.71 2.88 21.34
C PRO A 52 3.13 3.24 21.84
N LEU A 53 3.61 2.54 22.85
CA LEU A 53 4.96 2.74 23.37
C LEU A 53 5.99 2.10 22.43
N LEU A 54 5.76 0.87 22.00
CA LEU A 54 6.65 0.11 21.12
C LEU A 54 6.74 0.78 19.74
N TYR A 55 5.61 1.20 19.21
CA TYR A 55 5.52 1.94 17.94
C TYR A 55 6.40 3.21 17.95
N ARG A 56 6.37 3.99 19.04
CA ARG A 56 7.20 5.20 19.20
C ARG A 56 8.71 4.94 19.29
N LEU A 57 9.14 3.69 19.41
CA LEU A 57 10.57 3.34 19.39
C LEU A 57 11.11 3.18 17.96
N LEU A 58 10.24 3.03 16.97
CA LEU A 58 10.60 2.83 15.58
C LEU A 58 11.17 4.12 14.96
N PRO A 59 12.12 4.01 14.01
CA PRO A 59 12.48 5.11 13.12
C PRO A 59 11.27 5.58 12.31
N LYS A 60 11.24 6.84 11.84
CA LYS A 60 10.08 7.41 11.15
C LYS A 60 9.66 6.62 9.92
N GLU A 61 10.62 6.34 9.02
CA GLU A 61 10.39 5.57 7.80
C GLU A 61 9.79 4.19 8.14
N THR A 62 10.46 3.41 9.00
CA THR A 62 9.96 2.11 9.45
C THR A 62 8.61 2.21 10.18
N ALA A 63 8.36 3.30 10.91
CA ALA A 63 7.08 3.49 11.61
C ALA A 63 5.91 3.69 10.63
N ALA A 64 6.13 4.39 9.52
CA ALA A 64 5.11 4.55 8.48
C ALA A 64 4.82 3.20 7.78
N GLU A 65 5.87 2.48 7.37
CA GLU A 65 5.73 1.15 6.76
C GLU A 65 5.01 0.16 7.71
N VAL A 66 5.38 0.13 8.99
CA VAL A 66 4.69 -0.69 10.02
C VAL A 66 3.24 -0.24 10.21
N PHE A 67 2.96 1.06 10.08
CA PHE A 67 1.61 1.59 10.28
C PHE A 67 0.63 1.08 9.23
N VAL A 68 1.06 0.99 7.97
CA VAL A 68 0.28 0.44 6.85
C VAL A 68 -0.08 -1.03 7.10
N GLU A 69 0.86 -1.81 7.59
CA GLU A 69 0.70 -3.25 7.87
C GLU A 69 -0.18 -3.58 9.10
N LEU A 70 -0.59 -2.55 9.88
CA LEU A 70 -1.45 -2.78 11.05
C LEU A 70 -2.92 -2.91 10.66
N GLU A 71 -3.66 -3.73 11.41
CA GLU A 71 -5.12 -3.83 11.29
C GLU A 71 -5.81 -2.47 11.57
N PRO A 72 -6.95 -2.17 10.92
CA PRO A 72 -7.65 -0.88 11.03
C PRO A 72 -7.95 -0.44 12.47
N GLU A 73 -8.28 -1.38 13.36
CA GLU A 73 -8.54 -1.07 14.76
C GLU A 73 -7.29 -0.59 15.52
N SER A 74 -6.12 -1.12 15.17
CA SER A 74 -4.85 -0.69 15.76
C SER A 74 -4.40 0.64 15.19
N GLN A 75 -4.59 0.86 13.90
CA GLN A 75 -4.37 2.15 13.25
C GLN A 75 -5.26 3.23 13.89
N GLU A 76 -6.56 2.98 14.07
CA GLU A 76 -7.48 3.89 14.75
C GLU A 76 -7.01 4.23 16.17
N MET A 77 -6.60 3.21 16.93
CA MET A 77 -6.10 3.38 18.29
C MET A 77 -4.84 4.26 18.31
N LEU A 78 -3.89 4.01 17.42
CA LEU A 78 -2.67 4.80 17.31
C LEU A 78 -2.97 6.24 16.89
N ILE A 79 -3.78 6.45 15.84
CA ILE A 79 -4.19 7.78 15.40
C ILE A 79 -4.83 8.55 16.56
N ASN A 80 -5.75 7.93 17.31
CA ASN A 80 -6.39 8.58 18.45
C ASN A 80 -5.40 8.92 19.57
N GLY A 81 -4.32 8.16 19.71
CA GLY A 81 -3.25 8.36 20.69
C GLY A 81 -2.12 9.31 20.24
N PHE A 82 -2.02 9.62 18.97
CA PHE A 82 -0.98 10.50 18.43
C PHE A 82 -1.22 11.97 18.80
N SER A 83 -0.15 12.70 19.01
CA SER A 83 -0.15 14.15 18.93
C SER A 83 -0.35 14.60 17.48
N ASN A 84 -0.68 15.87 17.26
CA ASN A 84 -0.79 16.42 15.90
C ASN A 84 0.52 16.31 15.12
N THR A 85 1.66 16.44 15.79
CA THR A 85 2.99 16.31 15.17
C THR A 85 3.27 14.87 14.75
N GLU A 86 3.02 13.91 15.64
CA GLU A 86 3.19 12.48 15.31
C GLU A 86 2.33 12.05 14.12
N LEU A 87 1.06 12.45 14.09
CA LEU A 87 0.18 12.14 12.96
C LEU A 87 0.68 12.77 11.65
N THR A 88 1.11 14.04 11.67
CA THR A 88 1.68 14.67 10.47
C THR A 88 2.96 13.94 10.03
N GLU A 89 3.82 13.55 10.95
CA GLU A 89 5.06 12.82 10.65
C GLU A 89 4.80 11.45 10.02
N VAL A 90 3.76 10.75 10.40
CA VAL A 90 3.34 9.48 9.77
C VAL A 90 2.78 9.76 8.38
N LEU A 91 1.85 10.70 8.25
CA LEU A 91 1.23 11.03 6.97
C LEU A 91 2.23 11.55 5.91
N ASP A 92 3.29 12.23 6.32
CA ASP A 92 4.32 12.75 5.41
C ASP A 92 5.23 11.64 4.83
N GLU A 93 5.24 10.45 5.44
CA GLU A 93 6.01 9.27 4.99
C GLU A 93 5.15 8.24 4.25
N LEU A 94 3.79 8.36 4.26
CA LEU A 94 2.89 7.43 3.58
C LEU A 94 2.82 7.74 2.08
N TYR A 95 2.71 6.68 1.29
CA TYR A 95 2.29 6.79 -0.10
C TYR A 95 0.79 7.13 -0.20
N LEU A 96 0.39 7.57 -1.38
CA LEU A 96 -0.96 8.13 -1.56
C LEU A 96 -2.05 7.07 -1.50
N ASP A 97 -1.83 5.89 -2.06
CA ASP A 97 -2.70 4.72 -2.02
C ASP A 97 -2.91 4.26 -0.58
N ASP A 98 -1.85 4.00 0.18
CA ASP A 98 -1.91 3.66 1.61
C ASP A 98 -2.74 4.69 2.41
N ALA A 99 -2.54 5.98 2.12
CA ALA A 99 -3.29 7.04 2.79
C ALA A 99 -4.78 7.04 2.41
N VAL A 100 -5.13 6.59 1.20
CA VAL A 100 -6.53 6.44 0.75
C VAL A 100 -7.16 5.24 1.45
N ASP A 101 -6.51 4.08 1.47
CA ASP A 101 -7.01 2.87 2.11
C ASP A 101 -7.27 3.08 3.60
N ILE A 102 -6.32 3.70 4.31
CA ILE A 102 -6.53 4.11 5.71
C ILE A 102 -7.76 5.02 5.87
N VAL A 103 -7.97 5.97 4.95
CA VAL A 103 -9.12 6.89 5.02
C VAL A 103 -10.44 6.16 4.75
N GLU A 104 -10.48 5.19 3.85
CA GLU A 104 -11.67 4.41 3.53
C GLU A 104 -12.10 3.52 4.70
N GLU A 105 -11.17 2.95 5.42
CA GLU A 105 -11.43 2.07 6.55
C GLU A 105 -11.72 2.80 7.88
N MET A 106 -11.39 4.08 7.99
CA MET A 106 -11.47 4.81 9.25
C MET A 106 -12.85 5.42 9.53
N PRO A 107 -13.28 5.47 10.82
CA PRO A 107 -14.47 6.23 11.21
C PRO A 107 -14.37 7.72 10.82
N ALA A 108 -15.48 8.34 10.45
CA ALA A 108 -15.54 9.73 9.97
C ALA A 108 -14.82 10.76 10.87
N SER A 109 -14.79 10.55 12.18
CA SER A 109 -14.07 11.43 13.12
C SER A 109 -12.56 11.37 12.95
N VAL A 110 -12.03 10.18 12.63
CA VAL A 110 -10.61 9.94 12.37
C VAL A 110 -10.23 10.48 10.99
N VAL A 111 -11.06 10.23 9.97
CA VAL A 111 -10.90 10.79 8.61
C VAL A 111 -10.76 12.31 8.65
N ILE A 112 -11.65 13.01 9.36
CA ILE A 112 -11.56 14.46 9.51
C ILE A 112 -10.21 14.89 10.11
N ARG A 113 -9.70 14.12 11.08
CA ARG A 113 -8.44 14.41 11.74
C ARG A 113 -7.26 14.18 10.81
N ILE A 114 -7.26 13.08 10.05
CA ILE A 114 -6.25 12.78 9.02
C ILE A 114 -6.20 13.91 8.00
N LEU A 115 -7.35 14.21 7.38
CA LEU A 115 -7.44 15.25 6.35
C LEU A 115 -7.08 16.66 6.85
N ASP A 116 -7.28 16.95 8.15
CA ASP A 116 -6.86 18.23 8.75
C ASP A 116 -5.34 18.32 8.88
N LYS A 117 -4.63 17.20 9.05
CA LYS A 117 -3.18 17.14 9.22
C LYS A 117 -2.41 16.87 7.94
N ALA A 118 -3.04 16.25 6.95
CA ALA A 118 -2.47 16.04 5.64
C ALA A 118 -2.08 17.36 4.94
N THR A 119 -1.04 17.33 4.12
CA THR A 119 -0.67 18.46 3.28
C THR A 119 -1.81 18.85 2.32
N PRO A 120 -1.89 20.09 1.84
CA PRO A 120 -2.91 20.49 0.88
C PRO A 120 -2.91 19.65 -0.39
N GLU A 121 -1.72 19.23 -0.84
CA GLU A 121 -1.47 18.39 -2.00
C GLU A 121 -2.02 16.98 -1.76
N MET A 122 -1.60 16.32 -0.70
CA MET A 122 -2.06 14.98 -0.31
C MET A 122 -3.58 14.95 -0.11
N ARG A 123 -4.14 15.91 0.63
CA ARG A 123 -5.59 16.03 0.82
C ARG A 123 -6.36 16.16 -0.50
N LYS A 124 -5.80 16.92 -1.44
CA LYS A 124 -6.42 17.06 -2.77
C LYS A 124 -6.39 15.72 -3.52
N SER A 125 -5.26 15.02 -3.49
CA SER A 125 -5.10 13.73 -4.16
C SER A 125 -5.98 12.65 -3.56
N ILE A 126 -6.04 12.53 -2.23
CA ILE A 126 -6.98 11.63 -1.53
C ILE A 126 -8.42 11.93 -1.98
N ASN A 127 -8.86 13.19 -1.93
CA ASN A 127 -10.21 13.56 -2.36
C ASN A 127 -10.45 13.38 -3.88
N GLU A 128 -9.43 13.24 -4.69
CA GLU A 128 -9.54 12.93 -6.11
C GLU A 128 -9.76 11.44 -6.32
N ILE A 129 -9.01 10.58 -5.62
CA ILE A 129 -9.15 9.13 -5.68
C ILE A 129 -10.49 8.67 -5.11
N LEU A 130 -10.90 9.16 -3.96
CA LEU A 130 -12.19 8.86 -3.33
C LEU A 130 -13.45 9.21 -4.17
N LYS A 131 -13.30 9.79 -5.35
CA LYS A 131 -14.41 9.99 -6.29
C LYS A 131 -14.61 8.83 -7.24
N TYR A 132 -13.62 7.96 -7.38
CA TYR A 132 -13.78 6.77 -8.20
C TYR A 132 -14.65 5.74 -7.47
N PRO A 133 -15.35 4.88 -8.21
CA PRO A 133 -16.07 3.76 -7.58
C PRO A 133 -15.09 2.84 -6.83
N GLU A 134 -15.49 2.32 -5.69
CA GLU A 134 -14.69 1.46 -4.80
C GLU A 134 -14.10 0.23 -5.51
N ASP A 135 -14.90 -0.41 -6.41
CA ASP A 135 -14.46 -1.57 -7.18
C ASP A 135 -13.74 -1.21 -8.50
N SER A 136 -13.20 -0.01 -8.63
CA SER A 136 -12.57 0.43 -9.89
C SER A 136 -11.05 0.53 -9.76
N ALA A 137 -10.35 0.37 -10.89
CA ALA A 137 -8.89 0.61 -10.95
C ALA A 137 -8.49 2.02 -10.50
N GLY A 138 -9.43 2.97 -10.54
CA GLY A 138 -9.19 4.34 -10.07
C GLY A 138 -9.15 4.46 -8.56
N SER A 139 -9.80 3.56 -7.79
CA SER A 139 -9.76 3.59 -6.32
C SER A 139 -8.44 3.07 -5.76
N ILE A 140 -7.83 2.08 -6.42
CA ILE A 140 -6.59 1.43 -5.98
C ILE A 140 -5.33 1.96 -6.69
N MET A 141 -5.42 3.06 -7.46
CA MET A 141 -4.27 3.57 -8.21
C MET A 141 -3.42 4.53 -7.39
N ASN A 142 -2.11 4.41 -7.51
CA ASN A 142 -1.15 5.39 -7.04
C ASN A 142 -0.86 6.45 -8.11
N MET A 143 -0.74 7.72 -7.70
CA MET A 143 -0.42 8.85 -8.60
C MET A 143 1.07 9.23 -8.57
N GLU A 144 1.89 8.56 -7.77
CA GLU A 144 3.30 8.83 -7.53
C GLU A 144 4.21 8.00 -8.43
N PHE A 145 4.10 8.22 -9.72
CA PHE A 145 4.84 7.51 -10.77
C PHE A 145 5.73 8.42 -11.61
N LEU A 146 6.75 7.84 -12.26
CA LEU A 146 7.64 8.59 -13.15
C LEU A 146 7.18 8.55 -14.61
N SER A 147 6.92 9.74 -15.16
CA SER A 147 6.73 9.90 -16.61
C SER A 147 7.94 10.55 -17.28
N LEU A 148 8.36 10.01 -18.42
CA LEU A 148 9.40 10.52 -19.27
C LEU A 148 8.80 11.11 -20.56
N LYS A 149 9.59 11.94 -21.25
CA LYS A 149 9.24 12.42 -22.59
C LYS A 149 10.03 11.62 -23.63
N LYS A 150 9.41 11.35 -24.75
CA LYS A 150 9.98 10.53 -25.82
C LYS A 150 11.29 11.10 -26.40
N ASP A 151 11.46 12.42 -26.38
CA ASP A 151 12.61 13.19 -26.88
C ASP A 151 13.72 13.38 -25.85
N MET A 152 13.60 12.82 -24.64
CA MET A 152 14.67 12.80 -23.65
C MET A 152 15.71 11.75 -24.03
N THR A 153 16.97 11.99 -23.59
CA THR A 153 18.02 10.97 -23.64
C THR A 153 17.97 10.07 -22.39
N VAL A 154 18.61 8.92 -22.47
CA VAL A 154 18.81 8.02 -21.33
C VAL A 154 19.52 8.74 -20.18
N GLU A 155 20.54 9.58 -20.47
CA GLU A 155 21.21 10.40 -19.47
C GLU A 155 20.24 11.34 -18.73
N ASP A 156 19.32 11.98 -19.48
CA ASP A 156 18.32 12.86 -18.89
C ASP A 156 17.29 12.12 -18.04
N ALA A 157 16.90 10.89 -18.45
CA ALA A 157 16.04 10.02 -17.66
C ALA A 157 16.71 9.66 -16.33
N PHE A 158 17.98 9.26 -16.31
CA PHE A 158 18.71 8.99 -15.06
C PHE A 158 18.82 10.21 -14.16
N LYS A 159 19.08 11.40 -14.72
CA LYS A 159 19.06 12.65 -13.93
C LYS A 159 17.71 12.88 -13.27
N ARG A 160 16.62 12.58 -13.98
CA ARG A 160 15.27 12.72 -13.46
C ARG A 160 14.98 11.71 -12.35
N ILE A 161 15.30 10.43 -12.56
CA ILE A 161 15.16 9.36 -11.55
C ILE A 161 15.90 9.73 -10.27
N ARG A 162 17.18 10.11 -10.37
CA ARG A 162 18.00 10.48 -9.20
C ARG A 162 17.46 11.69 -8.42
N ARG A 163 16.70 12.56 -9.07
CA ARG A 163 16.15 13.76 -8.45
C ARG A 163 14.88 13.52 -7.67
N ILE A 164 13.98 12.67 -8.18
CA ILE A 164 12.62 12.50 -7.64
C ILE A 164 12.26 11.05 -7.33
N GLY A 165 13.10 10.08 -7.67
CA GLY A 165 12.78 8.65 -7.55
C GLY A 165 12.60 8.16 -6.12
N GLY A 166 13.11 8.89 -5.12
CA GLY A 166 12.88 8.56 -3.71
C GLY A 166 11.55 9.06 -3.15
N GLU A 167 10.76 9.79 -3.96
CA GLU A 167 9.44 10.30 -3.61
C GLU A 167 8.34 9.56 -4.41
N LEU A 168 8.70 8.47 -5.10
CA LEU A 168 7.80 7.73 -5.98
C LEU A 168 7.59 6.33 -5.44
N GLU A 169 6.41 5.80 -5.62
CA GLU A 169 6.02 4.44 -5.28
C GLU A 169 7.00 3.41 -5.88
N THR A 170 7.23 3.51 -7.16
CA THR A 170 8.20 2.66 -7.86
C THR A 170 8.92 3.40 -8.98
N ILE A 171 10.16 2.99 -9.23
CA ILE A 171 10.94 3.38 -10.39
C ILE A 171 11.21 2.21 -11.34
N ASN A 172 10.72 1.01 -11.01
CA ASN A 172 11.00 -0.19 -11.80
C ASN A 172 10.45 -0.09 -13.21
N ILE A 173 9.28 0.51 -13.37
CA ILE A 173 8.61 0.76 -14.65
C ILE A 173 8.44 2.26 -14.84
N LEU A 174 8.81 2.74 -16.02
CA LEU A 174 8.76 4.14 -16.41
C LEU A 174 7.80 4.31 -17.58
N TYR A 175 7.01 5.36 -17.55
CA TYR A 175 5.97 5.61 -18.53
C TYR A 175 6.35 6.76 -19.45
N VAL A 176 6.19 6.58 -20.75
CA VAL A 176 6.48 7.62 -21.74
C VAL A 176 5.20 8.30 -22.16
N THR A 177 5.16 9.63 -22.02
CA THR A 177 3.98 10.42 -22.33
C THR A 177 4.29 11.58 -23.29
N ASP A 178 3.26 11.99 -24.05
CA ASP A 178 3.30 13.24 -24.78
C ASP A 178 3.11 14.47 -23.85
N PRO A 179 3.22 15.71 -24.36
CA PRO A 179 2.97 16.92 -23.56
C PRO A 179 1.55 17.03 -22.98
N THR A 180 0.60 16.30 -23.52
CA THR A 180 -0.81 16.26 -23.08
C THR A 180 -1.10 15.06 -22.18
N ARG A 181 -0.04 14.35 -21.75
CA ARG A 181 -0.07 13.16 -20.87
C ARG A 181 -0.64 11.90 -21.52
N HIS A 182 -0.86 11.83 -22.83
CA HIS A 182 -1.22 10.56 -23.44
C HIS A 182 -0.07 9.57 -23.31
N LEU A 183 -0.42 8.34 -22.94
CA LEU A 183 0.53 7.25 -22.82
C LEU A 183 1.01 6.82 -24.19
N LEU A 184 2.32 6.86 -24.42
CA LEU A 184 2.99 6.53 -25.70
C LEU A 184 3.75 5.21 -25.63
N GLY A 185 4.27 4.83 -24.46
CA GLY A 185 5.10 3.65 -24.27
C GLY A 185 5.47 3.45 -22.82
N VAL A 186 6.12 2.32 -22.55
CA VAL A 186 6.73 1.98 -21.28
C VAL A 186 8.16 1.52 -21.48
N LEU A 187 8.97 1.62 -20.44
CA LEU A 187 10.28 0.98 -20.38
C LEU A 187 10.62 0.69 -18.93
N SER A 188 11.42 -0.35 -18.71
CA SER A 188 11.93 -0.64 -17.36
C SER A 188 13.24 0.11 -17.09
N VAL A 189 13.57 0.30 -15.81
CA VAL A 189 14.91 0.78 -15.41
C VAL A 189 16.01 -0.13 -15.97
N ARG A 190 15.73 -1.43 -16.13
CA ARG A 190 16.65 -2.36 -16.78
C ARG A 190 16.97 -1.96 -18.21
N ASP A 191 15.96 -1.55 -18.99
CA ASP A 191 16.15 -1.12 -20.39
C ASP A 191 17.03 0.13 -20.44
N LEU A 192 16.81 1.10 -19.53
CA LEU A 192 17.68 2.26 -19.38
C LEU A 192 19.12 1.90 -19.04
N LEU A 193 19.33 0.92 -18.16
CA LEU A 193 20.68 0.49 -17.75
C LEU A 193 21.46 -0.20 -18.88
N LEU A 194 20.76 -0.77 -19.86
CA LEU A 194 21.35 -1.48 -20.98
C LEU A 194 21.51 -0.65 -22.25
N ALA A 195 20.89 0.53 -22.29
CA ALA A 195 20.96 1.48 -23.40
C ALA A 195 22.19 2.40 -23.28
N GLU A 196 22.58 3.03 -24.38
CA GLU A 196 23.63 4.05 -24.41
C GLU A 196 23.09 5.40 -23.87
N GLU A 197 23.95 6.21 -23.26
CA GLU A 197 23.53 7.47 -22.61
C GLU A 197 22.88 8.47 -23.58
N ASP A 198 23.27 8.43 -24.85
CA ASP A 198 22.79 9.34 -25.92
C ASP A 198 21.54 8.81 -26.63
N ASP A 199 21.10 7.56 -26.36
CA ASP A 199 19.90 7.00 -26.99
C ASP A 199 18.66 7.80 -26.56
N LEU A 200 17.71 7.96 -27.49
CA LEU A 200 16.43 8.60 -27.18
C LEU A 200 15.45 7.61 -26.57
N ILE A 201 14.64 8.07 -25.62
CA ILE A 201 13.62 7.26 -24.97
C ILE A 201 12.67 6.64 -26.01
N GLU A 202 12.32 7.36 -27.09
CA GLU A 202 11.45 6.81 -28.15
C GLU A 202 12.06 5.63 -28.91
N GLU A 203 13.37 5.45 -28.88
CA GLU A 203 14.06 4.36 -29.57
C GLU A 203 14.12 3.07 -28.73
N ILE A 204 14.01 3.20 -27.41
CA ILE A 204 14.16 2.10 -26.45
C ILE A 204 12.85 1.73 -25.74
N MET A 205 11.81 2.57 -25.80
CA MET A 205 10.51 2.27 -25.18
C MET A 205 9.77 1.17 -25.93
N ASP A 206 8.93 0.42 -25.21
CA ASP A 206 7.94 -0.46 -25.80
C ASP A 206 6.64 0.35 -26.04
N PRO A 207 6.18 0.50 -27.30
CA PRO A 207 4.93 1.18 -27.61
C PRO A 207 3.69 0.31 -27.43
N ASP A 208 3.84 -1.02 -27.29
CA ASP A 208 2.73 -1.97 -27.13
C ASP A 208 2.36 -2.11 -25.65
N VAL A 209 1.81 -1.04 -25.08
CA VAL A 209 1.49 -0.94 -23.66
C VAL A 209 0.16 -1.60 -23.34
N VAL A 210 0.16 -2.48 -22.36
CA VAL A 210 -1.07 -2.92 -21.68
C VAL A 210 -1.41 -1.89 -20.61
N TRP A 211 -2.65 -1.42 -20.59
CA TRP A 211 -3.16 -0.39 -19.69
C TRP A 211 -4.62 -0.67 -19.32
N ALA A 212 -5.08 -0.10 -18.21
CA ALA A 212 -6.48 -0.11 -17.80
C ALA A 212 -7.02 1.32 -17.70
N LYS A 213 -8.34 1.47 -17.69
CA LYS A 213 -9.00 2.74 -17.40
C LYS A 213 -9.29 2.87 -15.92
N THR A 214 -9.40 4.10 -15.45
CA THR A 214 -9.88 4.39 -14.09
C THR A 214 -11.22 3.76 -13.73
N THR A 215 -12.04 3.40 -14.73
CA THR A 215 -13.38 2.81 -14.57
C THR A 215 -13.40 1.30 -14.76
N ASP A 216 -12.29 0.68 -15.09
CA ASP A 216 -12.22 -0.77 -15.26
C ASP A 216 -12.22 -1.41 -13.84
N ASP A 217 -12.72 -2.62 -13.76
CA ASP A 217 -12.83 -3.36 -12.52
C ASP A 217 -11.46 -3.65 -11.89
N LYS A 218 -11.31 -3.43 -10.58
CA LYS A 218 -10.03 -3.64 -9.87
C LYS A 218 -9.58 -5.11 -9.93
N GLU A 219 -10.51 -6.07 -9.87
CA GLU A 219 -10.21 -7.49 -9.99
C GLU A 219 -9.65 -7.85 -11.38
N ASP A 220 -10.26 -7.32 -12.46
CA ASP A 220 -9.77 -7.52 -13.83
C ASP A 220 -8.34 -6.99 -13.99
N VAL A 221 -8.02 -5.86 -13.37
CA VAL A 221 -6.68 -5.26 -13.38
C VAL A 221 -5.69 -6.12 -12.60
N ALA A 222 -6.04 -6.55 -11.40
CA ALA A 222 -5.22 -7.44 -10.57
C ALA A 222 -4.94 -8.77 -11.28
N GLN A 223 -5.95 -9.37 -11.90
CA GLN A 223 -5.79 -10.58 -12.70
C GLN A 223 -4.88 -10.35 -13.93
N ALA A 224 -4.96 -9.18 -14.56
CA ALA A 224 -4.09 -8.85 -15.70
C ALA A 224 -2.62 -8.68 -15.25
N LEU A 225 -2.35 -8.01 -14.13
CA LEU A 225 -1.01 -7.92 -13.53
C LEU A 225 -0.44 -9.31 -13.27
N SER A 226 -1.18 -10.17 -12.60
CA SER A 226 -0.79 -11.56 -12.33
C SER A 226 -0.58 -12.38 -13.60
N LYS A 227 -1.45 -12.23 -14.61
CA LYS A 227 -1.38 -12.98 -15.87
C LYS A 227 -0.17 -12.66 -16.73
N TYR A 228 0.25 -11.39 -16.72
CA TYR A 228 1.34 -10.91 -17.57
C TYR A 228 2.67 -10.75 -16.81
N ASP A 229 2.70 -11.11 -15.50
CA ASP A 229 3.86 -10.95 -14.62
C ASP A 229 4.35 -9.48 -14.57
N PHE A 230 3.42 -8.53 -14.56
CA PHE A 230 3.76 -7.11 -14.50
C PHE A 230 4.02 -6.68 -13.05
N LEU A 231 4.99 -5.77 -12.87
CA LEU A 231 5.27 -5.14 -11.58
C LEU A 231 4.37 -3.93 -11.32
N ALA A 232 3.89 -3.29 -12.38
CA ALA A 232 2.94 -2.20 -12.31
C ALA A 232 2.21 -2.04 -13.65
N MET A 233 0.96 -1.57 -13.62
CA MET A 233 0.13 -1.32 -14.80
C MET A 233 -0.30 0.15 -14.85
N PRO A 234 -0.14 0.84 -15.99
CA PRO A 234 -0.59 2.22 -16.13
C PRO A 234 -2.11 2.31 -16.22
N ILE A 235 -2.65 3.27 -15.48
CA ILE A 235 -4.08 3.61 -15.47
C ILE A 235 -4.28 4.91 -16.23
N VAL A 236 -5.26 4.89 -17.14
CA VAL A 236 -5.58 6.04 -17.98
C VAL A 236 -7.01 6.52 -17.80
N ASP A 237 -7.23 7.79 -18.07
CA ASP A 237 -8.58 8.36 -18.12
C ASP A 237 -9.31 7.99 -19.44
N LEU A 238 -10.53 8.46 -19.61
CA LEU A 238 -11.34 8.23 -20.81
C LEU A 238 -10.72 8.80 -22.10
N GLU A 239 -9.80 9.74 -21.98
CA GLU A 239 -9.05 10.36 -23.08
C GLU A 239 -7.68 9.72 -23.31
N LYS A 240 -7.38 8.59 -22.64
CA LYS A 240 -6.09 7.86 -22.66
C LYS A 240 -4.91 8.67 -22.11
N ARG A 241 -5.15 9.59 -21.20
CA ARG A 241 -4.08 10.26 -20.47
C ARG A 241 -3.71 9.42 -19.25
N LEU A 242 -2.42 9.25 -19.03
CA LEU A 242 -1.90 8.57 -17.85
C LEU A 242 -2.25 9.37 -16.59
N VAL A 243 -2.97 8.76 -15.67
CA VAL A 243 -3.43 9.38 -14.41
C VAL A 243 -2.87 8.71 -13.17
N GLY A 244 -2.54 7.41 -13.23
CA GLY A 244 -2.01 6.63 -12.13
C GLY A 244 -1.37 5.34 -12.61
N ILE A 245 -0.96 4.55 -11.65
CA ILE A 245 -0.49 3.16 -11.82
C ILE A 245 -1.15 2.29 -10.75
N VAL A 246 -1.28 1.00 -11.00
CA VAL A 246 -1.56 -0.02 -9.98
C VAL A 246 -0.34 -0.92 -9.90
N THR A 247 0.17 -1.14 -8.71
CA THR A 247 1.35 -1.96 -8.45
C THR A 247 0.99 -3.43 -8.24
N VAL A 248 1.98 -4.31 -8.18
CA VAL A 248 1.73 -5.75 -8.02
C VAL A 248 1.30 -6.11 -6.60
N ASP A 249 1.77 -5.39 -5.60
CA ASP A 249 1.40 -5.50 -4.19
C ASP A 249 -0.07 -5.16 -3.98
N ASP A 250 -0.55 -3.98 -4.41
CA ASP A 250 -1.98 -3.62 -4.39
C ASP A 250 -2.85 -4.66 -5.13
N ALA A 251 -2.36 -5.15 -6.28
CA ALA A 251 -3.07 -6.21 -7.01
C ALA A 251 -3.14 -7.54 -6.24
N MET A 252 -2.13 -7.85 -5.41
CA MET A 252 -2.16 -9.05 -4.56
C MET A 252 -3.19 -8.90 -3.45
N ASP A 253 -3.31 -7.72 -2.84
CA ASP A 253 -4.31 -7.44 -1.81
C ASP A 253 -5.73 -7.54 -2.36
N VAL A 254 -5.99 -6.96 -3.54
CA VAL A 254 -7.28 -7.13 -4.25
C VAL A 254 -7.60 -8.61 -4.49
N ILE A 255 -6.62 -9.43 -4.94
CA ILE A 255 -6.84 -10.87 -5.17
C ILE A 255 -7.16 -11.59 -3.86
N GLU A 256 -6.53 -11.22 -2.74
CA GLU A 256 -6.80 -11.82 -1.42
C GLU A 256 -8.20 -11.44 -0.91
N GLU A 257 -8.59 -10.16 -1.03
CA GLU A 257 -9.91 -9.67 -0.68
C GLU A 257 -11.02 -10.38 -1.47
N GLU A 258 -10.94 -10.38 -2.80
CA GLU A 258 -11.92 -11.02 -3.68
C GLU A 258 -12.01 -12.54 -3.45
N THR A 259 -10.87 -13.20 -3.21
CA THR A 259 -10.84 -14.61 -2.87
C THR A 259 -11.57 -14.87 -1.55
N THR A 260 -11.40 -14.02 -0.56
CA THR A 260 -12.05 -14.10 0.75
C THR A 260 -13.57 -13.89 0.61
N GLU A 261 -13.97 -12.86 -0.13
CA GLU A 261 -15.39 -12.55 -0.40
C GLU A 261 -16.10 -13.70 -1.15
N ASP A 262 -15.44 -14.29 -2.14
CA ASP A 262 -15.95 -15.43 -2.89
C ASP A 262 -16.13 -16.67 -1.99
N PHE A 263 -15.19 -16.94 -1.09
CA PHE A 263 -15.31 -18.00 -0.10
C PHE A 263 -16.51 -17.77 0.84
N GLU A 264 -16.72 -16.56 1.31
CA GLU A 264 -17.83 -16.19 2.17
C GLU A 264 -19.16 -16.31 1.45
N LYS A 265 -19.26 -15.85 0.20
CA LYS A 265 -20.42 -16.03 -0.67
C LYS A 265 -20.74 -17.52 -0.88
N MET A 266 -19.74 -18.36 -1.16
CA MET A 266 -19.91 -19.81 -1.31
C MET A 266 -20.35 -20.51 -0.03
N ALA A 267 -19.86 -20.06 1.11
CA ALA A 267 -20.26 -20.58 2.44
C ALA A 267 -21.64 -20.05 2.90
N ALA A 268 -22.30 -19.18 2.13
CA ALA A 268 -23.50 -18.43 2.50
C ALA A 268 -23.32 -17.67 3.83
N MET A 269 -22.11 -17.18 4.07
CA MET A 269 -21.78 -16.31 5.18
C MET A 269 -22.05 -14.85 4.78
N LEU A 270 -22.29 -13.99 5.77
CA LEU A 270 -22.30 -12.56 5.52
C LEU A 270 -20.84 -12.11 5.35
N PRO A 271 -20.56 -11.17 4.42
CA PRO A 271 -19.25 -10.59 4.28
C PRO A 271 -18.71 -10.11 5.63
N SER A 272 -17.47 -10.39 5.90
CA SER A 272 -16.77 -10.02 7.13
C SER A 272 -15.49 -9.29 6.76
N ASP A 273 -15.29 -8.13 7.31
CA ASP A 273 -14.07 -7.32 7.10
C ASP A 273 -12.78 -7.98 7.69
N LYS A 274 -12.90 -9.22 8.18
CA LYS A 274 -11.80 -9.99 8.78
C LYS A 274 -11.60 -11.34 8.12
N PRO A 275 -10.36 -11.72 7.78
CA PRO A 275 -10.03 -13.04 7.28
C PRO A 275 -10.57 -14.14 8.19
N TYR A 276 -11.14 -15.19 7.62
CA TYR A 276 -11.81 -16.29 8.35
C TYR A 276 -10.95 -16.87 9.49
N LEU A 277 -9.66 -17.00 9.29
CA LEU A 277 -8.73 -17.55 10.28
C LEU A 277 -8.45 -16.60 11.47
N ARG A 278 -8.75 -15.31 11.32
CA ARG A 278 -8.62 -14.29 12.39
C ARG A 278 -9.97 -13.97 13.06
N THR A 279 -11.08 -14.50 12.53
CA THR A 279 -12.41 -14.31 13.10
C THR A 279 -12.58 -15.15 14.36
N GLY A 280 -13.00 -14.54 15.45
CA GLY A 280 -13.17 -15.22 16.73
C GLY A 280 -14.20 -16.33 16.67
N VAL A 281 -13.98 -17.45 17.37
CA VAL A 281 -14.83 -18.66 17.38
C VAL A 281 -16.32 -18.37 17.62
N PHE A 282 -16.65 -17.32 18.38
CA PHE A 282 -18.03 -16.91 18.64
C PHE A 282 -18.67 -16.23 17.43
N ALA A 283 -17.93 -15.43 16.65
CA ALA A 283 -18.43 -14.80 15.43
C ALA A 283 -18.67 -15.86 14.35
N VAL A 284 -17.70 -16.77 14.12
CA VAL A 284 -17.86 -17.91 13.21
C VAL A 284 -19.04 -18.79 13.62
N SER A 285 -19.21 -19.06 14.91
CA SER A 285 -20.35 -19.85 15.42
C SER A 285 -21.69 -19.16 15.19
N TYR A 286 -21.78 -17.84 15.29
CA TYR A 286 -23.00 -17.07 15.08
C TYR A 286 -23.39 -17.04 13.60
N THR A 287 -22.46 -16.85 12.70
CA THR A 287 -22.71 -16.86 11.25
C THR A 287 -23.15 -18.23 10.74
N HIS A 288 -22.58 -19.31 11.27
CA HIS A 288 -22.98 -20.68 10.90
C HIS A 288 -24.29 -21.18 11.53
N LEU A 289 -24.69 -20.62 12.69
CA LEU A 289 -25.90 -21.08 13.41
C LEU A 289 -27.17 -20.29 13.08
N THR A 290 -27.06 -19.13 12.43
CA THR A 290 -28.19 -18.27 12.06
C THR A 290 -28.55 -18.37 10.59
N LEU A 291 -28.56 -19.56 10.00
CA LEU A 291 -29.18 -19.78 8.69
C LEU A 291 -30.67 -19.38 8.79
N PRO A 292 -31.19 -18.51 7.91
CA PRO A 292 -32.59 -18.18 7.90
C PRO A 292 -33.40 -19.44 7.57
N THR A 293 -34.16 -19.92 8.52
CA THR A 293 -35.22 -20.90 8.26
C THR A 293 -36.31 -20.16 7.51
N THR A 294 -36.38 -20.33 6.19
CA THR A 294 -37.54 -19.97 5.38
C THR A 294 -38.63 -21.00 5.55
#